data_a0bc4d4691d81b602c03441ae110b6dd
#
_entry.id   a0bc4d4691d81b602c03441ae110b6dd
#
_cell.length_a   1.000
_cell.length_b   1.000
_cell.length_c   1.000
_cell.angle_alpha   90.00
_cell.angle_beta   90.00
_cell.angle_gamma   90.00
#
_symmetry.space_group_name_H-M   'P 1'
#
loop_
_entity.id
_entity.type
_entity.pdbx_description
1 polymer ?
#
loop_
_entity_poly.entity_id
_entity_poly.type
_entity_poly.pdbx_seq_one_letter_code
_entity_poly.pdbx_strand_id
1 'polypeptide(L)'
;MQAANAQNLKPNLKAQRKPINVHKIAYARVIALAFAAFIFNTTEFIPVALLSDIAADFSMDVTSTGLIITIYAWAVSILSLPLMLLTSKLERKRLLLRLFALFTLSHILAAIAWNFAVLVIARLGIAISHAIFWSITSSLVVRLAPINKGSQAIGMLALALRLRWF
;
A
#
# COMPACT_ATOMS: atom_id res chain seq x y z
N MET A 1 36.75 58.04 -17.32
CA MET A 1 35.75 57.49 -18.19
C MET A 1 36.05 56.00 -18.41
N GLN A 2 35.84 55.13 -17.42
CA GLN A 2 35.95 53.65 -17.53
C GLN A 2 35.66 53.00 -16.14
N ALA A 3 34.38 53.08 -15.72
CA ALA A 3 33.94 52.37 -14.49
C ALA A 3 32.50 51.86 -14.64
N ALA A 4 32.07 51.53 -15.84
CA ALA A 4 30.66 51.17 -16.12
C ALA A 4 30.48 49.82 -16.85
N ASN A 5 31.30 48.78 -16.59
CA ASN A 5 31.09 47.52 -17.28
C ASN A 5 31.46 46.24 -16.52
N ALA A 6 31.47 46.25 -15.20
CA ALA A 6 31.79 45.06 -14.40
C ALA A 6 30.55 44.43 -13.74
N GLN A 7 29.34 44.92 -13.95
CA GLN A 7 28.13 44.41 -13.30
C GLN A 7 27.28 43.41 -14.12
N ASN A 8 27.65 43.13 -15.37
CA ASN A 8 26.83 42.31 -16.28
C ASN A 8 27.32 40.85 -16.49
N LEU A 9 28.27 40.36 -15.68
CA LEU A 9 28.89 39.05 -15.87
C LEU A 9 28.66 38.11 -14.69
N LYS A 10 27.48 38.13 -14.03
CA LYS A 10 27.08 37.00 -13.22
C LYS A 10 26.12 36.15 -14.05
N PRO A 11 26.54 35.02 -14.63
CA PRO A 11 25.61 34.13 -15.30
C PRO A 11 24.59 33.69 -14.27
N ASN A 12 23.32 33.88 -14.60
CA ASN A 12 22.15 33.54 -13.78
C ASN A 12 22.10 32.02 -13.60
N LEU A 13 22.90 31.48 -12.67
CA LEU A 13 22.95 30.04 -12.32
C LEU A 13 21.61 29.50 -11.75
N LYS A 14 20.60 30.38 -11.54
CA LYS A 14 19.27 29.97 -11.14
C LYS A 14 18.37 29.51 -12.28
N ALA A 15 18.78 29.71 -13.54
CA ALA A 15 17.95 29.48 -14.71
C ALA A 15 18.00 28.05 -15.30
N GLN A 16 18.78 27.12 -14.75
CA GLN A 16 18.94 25.75 -15.29
C GLN A 16 18.35 24.62 -14.45
N ARG A 17 17.54 24.91 -13.44
CA ARG A 17 16.73 23.83 -12.89
C ARG A 17 15.55 23.59 -13.84
N LYS A 18 15.64 22.53 -14.68
CA LYS A 18 14.50 22.01 -15.43
C LYS A 18 13.28 22.03 -14.52
N PRO A 19 12.15 22.65 -14.91
CA PRO A 19 10.94 22.66 -14.08
C PRO A 19 10.58 21.19 -13.78
N ILE A 20 10.62 20.82 -12.52
CA ILE A 20 10.17 19.51 -12.08
C ILE A 20 8.70 19.44 -12.49
N ASN A 21 8.38 18.51 -13.39
CA ASN A 21 7.02 18.39 -13.91
C ASN A 21 6.14 17.79 -12.81
N VAL A 22 5.57 18.66 -11.98
CA VAL A 22 4.77 18.32 -10.78
C VAL A 22 3.64 17.34 -11.12
N HIS A 23 3.05 17.46 -12.33
CA HIS A 23 2.02 16.55 -12.81
C HIS A 23 2.56 15.12 -12.99
N LYS A 24 3.75 14.95 -13.58
CA LYS A 24 4.35 13.60 -13.76
C LYS A 24 4.63 12.93 -12.42
N ILE A 25 5.12 13.69 -11.43
CA ILE A 25 5.37 13.15 -10.08
C ILE A 25 4.05 12.77 -9.40
N ALA A 26 3.00 13.59 -9.53
CA ALA A 26 1.69 13.27 -8.96
C ALA A 26 1.12 11.98 -9.56
N TYR A 27 1.15 11.82 -10.89
CA TYR A 27 0.72 10.58 -11.54
C TYR A 27 1.56 9.36 -11.12
N ALA A 28 2.87 9.48 -11.03
CA ALA A 28 3.74 8.40 -10.56
C ALA A 28 3.37 7.93 -9.14
N ARG A 29 3.02 8.87 -8.24
CA ARG A 29 2.56 8.56 -6.89
C ARG A 29 1.21 7.83 -6.89
N VAL A 30 0.27 8.25 -7.74
CA VAL A 30 -1.04 7.59 -7.88
C VAL A 30 -0.86 6.18 -8.44
N ILE A 31 -0.03 6.00 -9.46
CA ILE A 31 0.27 4.70 -10.07
C ILE A 31 0.92 3.77 -9.04
N ALA A 32 1.91 4.27 -8.28
CA ALA A 32 2.54 3.48 -7.22
C ALA A 32 1.53 3.03 -6.14
N LEU A 33 0.60 3.91 -5.76
CA LEU A 33 -0.45 3.57 -4.80
C LEU A 33 -1.46 2.56 -5.38
N ALA A 34 -1.83 2.70 -6.65
CA ALA A 34 -2.69 1.75 -7.35
C ALA A 34 -2.02 0.36 -7.47
N PHE A 35 -0.73 0.32 -7.76
CA PHE A 35 0.05 -0.92 -7.79
C PHE A 35 0.14 -1.57 -6.39
N ALA A 36 0.38 -0.77 -5.35
CA ALA A 36 0.32 -1.26 -3.97
C ALA A 36 -1.06 -1.85 -3.64
N ALA A 37 -2.15 -1.15 -4.01
CA ALA A 37 -3.51 -1.65 -3.81
C ALA A 37 -3.78 -2.97 -4.56
N PHE A 38 -3.25 -3.12 -5.76
CA PHE A 38 -3.30 -4.38 -6.52
C PHE A 38 -2.60 -5.51 -5.76
N ILE A 39 -1.37 -5.29 -5.25
CA ILE A 39 -0.62 -6.29 -4.48
C ILE A 39 -1.40 -6.67 -3.22
N PHE A 40 -1.85 -5.69 -2.43
CA PHE A 40 -2.63 -5.94 -1.22
C PHE A 40 -3.87 -6.77 -1.53
N ASN A 41 -4.64 -6.38 -2.52
CA ASN A 41 -5.84 -7.09 -2.93
C ASN A 41 -5.55 -8.52 -3.41
N THR A 42 -4.48 -8.75 -4.16
CA THR A 42 -4.09 -10.08 -4.65
C THR A 42 -3.70 -10.98 -3.48
N THR A 43 -2.86 -10.51 -2.56
CA THR A 43 -2.38 -11.30 -1.42
C THR A 43 -3.49 -11.65 -0.41
N GLU A 44 -4.58 -10.89 -0.39
CA GLU A 44 -5.77 -11.20 0.41
C GLU A 44 -6.42 -12.52 -0.02
N PHE A 45 -6.43 -12.83 -1.32
CA PHE A 45 -7.12 -13.99 -1.87
C PHE A 45 -6.23 -15.21 -2.14
N ILE A 46 -4.90 -15.06 -2.08
CA ILE A 46 -3.98 -16.19 -2.26
C ILE A 46 -4.31 -17.38 -1.35
N PRO A 47 -4.60 -17.23 -0.04
CA PRO A 47 -4.91 -18.37 0.81
C PRO A 47 -6.22 -19.08 0.46
N VAL A 48 -7.16 -18.38 -0.19
CA VAL A 48 -8.39 -19.01 -0.68
C VAL A 48 -8.07 -19.95 -1.84
N ALA A 49 -7.19 -19.52 -2.76
CA ALA A 49 -6.77 -20.32 -3.90
C ALA A 49 -5.90 -21.52 -3.49
N LEU A 50 -5.08 -21.37 -2.45
CA LEU A 50 -4.13 -22.39 -1.96
C LEU A 50 -4.63 -23.14 -0.73
N LEU A 51 -5.93 -23.08 -0.43
CA LEU A 51 -6.45 -23.62 0.84
C LEU A 51 -6.18 -25.11 1.00
N SER A 52 -6.34 -25.89 -0.07
CA SER A 52 -6.09 -27.33 -0.08
C SER A 52 -4.61 -27.67 0.12
N ASP A 53 -3.72 -26.87 -0.49
CA ASP A 53 -2.27 -27.07 -0.37
C ASP A 53 -1.81 -26.74 1.06
N ILE A 54 -2.33 -25.65 1.64
CA ILE A 54 -2.06 -25.27 3.03
C ILE A 54 -2.56 -26.36 3.98
N ALA A 55 -3.74 -26.93 3.75
CA ALA A 55 -4.28 -28.02 4.55
C ALA A 55 -3.38 -29.27 4.51
N ALA A 56 -2.90 -29.61 3.32
CA ALA A 56 -1.97 -30.74 3.12
C ALA A 56 -0.63 -30.50 3.85
N ASP A 57 -0.01 -29.33 3.71
CA ASP A 57 1.27 -28.98 4.33
C ASP A 57 1.23 -29.08 5.87
N PHE A 58 0.11 -28.70 6.48
CA PHE A 58 -0.07 -28.77 7.93
C PHE A 58 -0.79 -30.06 8.42
N SER A 59 -1.06 -31.02 7.50
CA SER A 59 -1.78 -32.26 7.82
C SER A 59 -3.12 -32.02 8.51
N MET A 60 -3.85 -31.02 8.05
CA MET A 60 -5.16 -30.58 8.57
C MET A 60 -6.26 -30.83 7.53
N ASP A 61 -7.50 -30.90 7.99
CA ASP A 61 -8.63 -30.87 7.07
C ASP A 61 -8.85 -29.45 6.49
N VAL A 62 -9.40 -29.39 5.27
CA VAL A 62 -9.63 -28.14 4.54
C VAL A 62 -10.57 -27.20 5.29
N THR A 63 -11.57 -27.75 6.00
CA THR A 63 -12.56 -26.95 6.74
C THR A 63 -11.92 -26.24 7.92
N SER A 64 -11.12 -26.97 8.73
CA SER A 64 -10.36 -26.38 9.84
C SER A 64 -9.32 -25.39 9.35
N THR A 65 -8.62 -25.68 8.25
CA THR A 65 -7.68 -24.75 7.63
C THR A 65 -8.39 -23.47 7.16
N GLY A 66 -9.65 -23.56 6.71
CA GLY A 66 -10.47 -22.43 6.33
C GLY A 66 -10.70 -21.38 7.43
N LEU A 67 -10.52 -21.76 8.71
CA LEU A 67 -10.57 -20.82 9.83
C LEU A 67 -9.55 -19.67 9.69
N ILE A 68 -8.44 -19.89 9.01
CA ILE A 68 -7.44 -18.84 8.79
C ILE A 68 -8.02 -17.67 7.98
N ILE A 69 -8.91 -17.93 7.02
CA ILE A 69 -9.60 -16.91 6.21
C ILE A 69 -10.61 -16.17 7.08
N THR A 70 -11.36 -16.90 7.90
CA THR A 70 -12.36 -16.34 8.82
C THR A 70 -11.72 -15.44 9.87
N ILE A 71 -10.66 -15.91 10.53
CA ILE A 71 -9.89 -15.13 11.53
C ILE A 71 -9.33 -13.85 10.90
N TYR A 72 -8.78 -13.97 9.69
CA TYR A 72 -8.27 -12.82 8.94
C TYR A 72 -9.38 -11.79 8.66
N ALA A 73 -10.54 -12.23 8.13
CA ALA A 73 -11.66 -11.34 7.80
C ALA A 73 -12.20 -10.62 9.04
N TRP A 74 -12.36 -11.33 10.15
CA TRP A 74 -12.75 -10.75 11.44
C TRP A 74 -11.73 -9.74 11.93
N ALA A 75 -10.44 -10.07 11.88
CA ALA A 75 -9.37 -9.16 12.29
C ALA A 75 -9.38 -7.86 11.47
N VAL A 76 -9.50 -7.94 10.14
CA VAL A 76 -9.60 -6.76 9.28
C VAL A 76 -10.83 -5.91 9.65
N SER A 77 -12.00 -6.55 9.78
CA SER A 77 -13.27 -5.86 10.07
C SER A 77 -13.24 -5.14 11.41
N ILE A 78 -12.81 -5.82 12.49
CA ILE A 78 -12.80 -5.27 13.84
C ILE A 78 -11.73 -4.18 13.98
N LEU A 79 -10.55 -4.39 13.37
CA LEU A 79 -9.42 -3.48 13.54
C LEU A 79 -9.45 -2.26 12.62
N SER A 80 -10.22 -2.27 11.53
CA SER A 80 -10.24 -1.17 10.55
C SER A 80 -10.56 0.18 11.19
N LEU A 81 -11.64 0.28 11.94
CA LEU A 81 -12.07 1.55 12.56
C LEU A 81 -11.14 2.00 13.70
N PRO A 82 -10.79 1.17 14.68
CA PRO A 82 -9.85 1.55 15.73
C PRO A 82 -8.49 1.99 15.18
N LEU A 83 -7.91 1.22 14.25
CA LEU A 83 -6.61 1.52 13.68
C LEU A 83 -6.64 2.78 12.80
N MET A 84 -7.74 3.04 12.08
CA MET A 84 -7.94 4.29 11.35
C MET A 84 -7.88 5.50 12.31
N LEU A 85 -8.58 5.43 13.44
CA LEU A 85 -8.60 6.50 14.43
C LEU A 85 -7.22 6.70 15.08
N LEU A 86 -6.57 5.64 15.51
CA LEU A 86 -5.24 5.67 16.13
C LEU A 86 -4.16 6.21 15.18
N THR A 87 -4.27 5.91 13.88
CA THR A 87 -3.29 6.33 12.87
C THR A 87 -3.64 7.67 12.22
N SER A 88 -4.79 8.27 12.52
CA SER A 88 -5.29 9.50 11.90
C SER A 88 -4.33 10.69 12.01
N LYS A 89 -3.63 10.80 13.14
CA LYS A 89 -2.67 11.87 13.45
C LYS A 89 -1.24 11.60 12.94
N LEU A 90 -0.97 10.39 12.44
CA LEU A 90 0.36 10.03 11.98
C LEU A 90 0.67 10.60 10.59
N GLU A 91 1.95 10.95 10.36
CA GLU A 91 2.43 11.36 9.05
C GLU A 91 2.24 10.22 8.05
N ARG A 92 1.53 10.49 6.94
CA ARG A 92 1.13 9.48 5.94
C ARG A 92 2.31 8.72 5.34
N LYS A 93 3.43 9.41 5.08
CA LYS A 93 4.62 8.76 4.54
C LYS A 93 5.21 7.74 5.52
N ARG A 94 5.37 8.12 6.79
CA ARG A 94 5.90 7.22 7.83
C ARG A 94 4.95 6.06 8.11
N LEU A 95 3.64 6.35 8.10
CA LEU A 95 2.62 5.31 8.26
C LEU A 95 2.70 4.28 7.14
N LEU A 96 2.76 4.70 5.87
CA LEU A 96 2.89 3.79 4.73
C LEU A 96 4.18 2.96 4.79
N LEU A 97 5.31 3.55 5.14
CA LEU A 97 6.57 2.82 5.26
C LEU A 97 6.49 1.74 6.35
N ARG A 98 5.92 2.05 7.52
CA ARG A 98 5.70 1.06 8.59
C ARG A 98 4.72 -0.03 8.18
N LEU A 99 3.68 0.33 7.47
CA LEU A 99 2.71 -0.61 6.91
C LEU A 99 3.36 -1.60 5.94
N PHE A 100 4.14 -1.12 4.98
CA PHE A 100 4.84 -1.98 4.03
C PHE A 100 5.89 -2.85 4.73
N ALA A 101 6.59 -2.33 5.74
CA ALA A 101 7.51 -3.13 6.54
C ALA A 101 6.77 -4.25 7.28
N LEU A 102 5.68 -3.95 7.99
CA LEU A 102 4.86 -4.95 8.68
C LEU A 102 4.30 -5.98 7.70
N PHE A 103 3.76 -5.53 6.57
CA PHE A 103 3.21 -6.38 5.52
C PHE A 103 4.27 -7.37 4.99
N THR A 104 5.47 -6.85 4.64
CA THR A 104 6.57 -7.68 4.14
C THR A 104 7.06 -8.67 5.18
N LEU A 105 7.29 -8.23 6.42
CA LEU A 105 7.73 -9.11 7.51
C LEU A 105 6.70 -10.20 7.81
N SER A 106 5.41 -9.86 7.78
CA SER A 106 4.34 -10.84 7.97
C SER A 106 4.27 -11.86 6.84
N HIS A 107 4.53 -11.46 5.58
CA HIS A 107 4.61 -12.40 4.46
C HIS A 107 5.85 -13.30 4.55
N ILE A 108 6.99 -12.77 4.96
CA ILE A 108 8.19 -13.57 5.22
C ILE A 108 7.88 -14.60 6.31
N LEU A 109 7.26 -14.18 7.43
CA LEU A 109 6.87 -15.10 8.51
C LEU A 109 5.88 -16.16 8.03
N ALA A 110 4.92 -15.81 7.17
CA ALA A 110 3.99 -16.77 6.58
C ALA A 110 4.71 -17.80 5.69
N ALA A 111 5.70 -17.35 4.90
CA ALA A 111 6.47 -18.22 4.01
C ALA A 111 7.36 -19.24 4.74
N ILE A 112 7.82 -18.91 5.96
CA ILE A 112 8.66 -19.79 6.78
C ILE A 112 7.89 -20.41 7.96
N ALA A 113 6.55 -20.36 7.94
CA ALA A 113 5.73 -20.86 9.04
C ALA A 113 5.91 -22.37 9.22
N TRP A 114 6.45 -22.77 10.39
CA TRP A 114 6.71 -24.17 10.72
C TRP A 114 5.52 -24.88 11.40
N ASN A 115 4.48 -24.17 11.72
CA ASN A 115 3.21 -24.69 12.21
C ASN A 115 2.05 -23.75 11.88
N PHE A 116 0.83 -24.25 11.99
CA PHE A 116 -0.38 -23.50 11.67
C PHE A 116 -0.58 -22.25 12.55
N ALA A 117 -0.21 -22.30 13.83
CA ALA A 117 -0.34 -21.14 14.74
C ALA A 117 0.55 -19.97 14.29
N VAL A 118 1.79 -20.26 13.86
CA VAL A 118 2.69 -19.22 13.30
C VAL A 118 2.12 -18.64 12.02
N LEU A 119 1.51 -19.46 11.15
CA LEU A 119 0.83 -18.99 9.96
C LEU A 119 -0.35 -18.06 10.32
N VAL A 120 -1.15 -18.39 11.33
CA VAL A 120 -2.25 -17.53 11.83
C VAL A 120 -1.70 -16.19 12.34
N ILE A 121 -0.63 -16.21 13.14
CA ILE A 121 0.01 -14.96 13.63
C ILE A 121 0.50 -14.09 12.48
N ALA A 122 1.15 -14.68 11.48
CA ALA A 122 1.58 -13.98 10.28
C ALA A 122 0.38 -13.36 9.53
N ARG A 123 -0.73 -14.09 9.39
CA ARG A 123 -1.97 -13.60 8.79
C ARG A 123 -2.60 -12.44 9.57
N LEU A 124 -2.53 -12.46 10.90
CA LEU A 124 -2.97 -11.33 11.73
C LEU A 124 -2.14 -10.07 11.48
N GLY A 125 -0.82 -10.19 11.31
CA GLY A 125 0.03 -9.07 10.93
C GLY A 125 -0.32 -8.50 9.54
N ILE A 126 -0.64 -9.37 8.58
CA ILE A 126 -1.16 -8.97 7.26
C ILE A 126 -2.51 -8.28 7.42
N ALA A 127 -3.43 -8.79 8.26
CA ALA A 127 -4.75 -8.20 8.50
C ALA A 127 -4.65 -6.78 9.07
N ILE A 128 -3.75 -6.53 10.02
CA ILE A 128 -3.48 -5.19 10.56
C ILE A 128 -3.04 -4.24 9.45
N SER A 129 -2.12 -4.68 8.60
CA SER A 129 -1.63 -3.89 7.47
C SER A 129 -2.76 -3.57 6.48
N HIS A 130 -3.64 -4.52 6.16
CA HIS A 130 -4.80 -4.34 5.30
C HIS A 130 -5.82 -3.37 5.91
N ALA A 131 -6.16 -3.55 7.20
CA ALA A 131 -7.11 -2.70 7.90
C ALA A 131 -6.71 -1.21 7.83
N ILE A 132 -5.44 -0.89 8.06
CA ILE A 132 -4.94 0.48 7.97
C ILE A 132 -4.86 0.93 6.51
N PHE A 133 -4.31 0.11 5.60
CA PHE A 133 -4.13 0.46 4.20
C PHE A 133 -5.45 0.85 3.55
N TRP A 134 -6.49 0.01 3.64
CA TRP A 134 -7.78 0.30 3.03
C TRP A 134 -8.50 1.49 3.65
N SER A 135 -8.35 1.71 4.96
CA SER A 135 -8.97 2.86 5.64
C SER A 135 -8.43 4.22 5.17
N ILE A 136 -7.20 4.27 4.66
CA ILE A 136 -6.56 5.53 4.24
C ILE A 136 -6.42 5.69 2.72
N THR A 137 -6.52 4.60 1.95
CA THR A 137 -6.17 4.59 0.51
C THR A 137 -7.03 5.53 -0.32
N SER A 138 -8.36 5.53 -0.14
CA SER A 138 -9.27 6.39 -0.90
C SER A 138 -8.97 7.88 -0.68
N SER A 139 -8.76 8.28 0.56
CA SER A 139 -8.41 9.67 0.89
C SER A 139 -7.01 10.05 0.40
N LEU A 140 -6.09 9.11 0.42
CA LEU A 140 -4.71 9.33 0.01
C LEU A 140 -4.60 9.47 -1.51
N VAL A 141 -5.31 8.66 -2.28
CA VAL A 141 -5.32 8.72 -3.74
C VAL A 141 -5.80 10.08 -4.24
N VAL A 142 -6.86 10.62 -3.64
CA VAL A 142 -7.38 11.95 -3.99
C VAL A 142 -6.36 13.05 -3.66
N ARG A 143 -5.68 12.96 -2.51
CA ARG A 143 -4.65 13.94 -2.11
C ARG A 143 -3.40 13.92 -2.97
N LEU A 144 -3.05 12.76 -3.53
CA LEU A 144 -1.88 12.58 -4.39
C LEU A 144 -2.17 12.92 -5.85
N ALA A 145 -3.43 12.96 -6.24
CA ALA A 145 -3.86 13.26 -7.60
C ALA A 145 -3.45 14.68 -8.03
N PRO A 146 -3.20 14.90 -9.33
CA PRO A 146 -3.07 16.24 -9.87
C PRO A 146 -4.34 17.07 -9.62
N ILE A 147 -4.20 18.40 -9.62
CA ILE A 147 -5.31 19.33 -9.42
C ILE A 147 -6.46 19.00 -10.40
N ASN A 148 -7.67 18.91 -9.89
CA ASN A 148 -8.90 18.57 -10.63
C ASN A 148 -8.93 17.17 -11.28
N LYS A 149 -8.05 16.23 -10.86
CA LYS A 149 -7.97 14.86 -11.40
C LYS A 149 -8.29 13.77 -10.34
N GLY A 150 -8.91 14.14 -9.22
CA GLY A 150 -9.22 13.22 -8.13
C GLY A 150 -10.12 12.05 -8.57
N SER A 151 -11.15 12.29 -9.39
CA SER A 151 -12.02 11.25 -9.94
C SER A 151 -11.28 10.27 -10.86
N GLN A 152 -10.36 10.76 -11.67
CA GLN A 152 -9.51 9.91 -12.51
C GLN A 152 -8.58 9.03 -11.67
N ALA A 153 -8.01 9.57 -10.60
CA ALA A 153 -7.16 8.82 -9.69
C ALA A 153 -7.93 7.71 -8.96
N ILE A 154 -9.17 7.96 -8.54
CA ILE A 154 -10.07 6.93 -7.99
C ILE A 154 -10.39 5.88 -9.06
N GLY A 155 -10.65 6.29 -10.30
CA GLY A 155 -10.87 5.37 -11.42
C GLY A 155 -9.67 4.45 -11.68
N MET A 156 -8.44 4.96 -11.61
CA MET A 156 -7.21 4.16 -11.71
C MET A 156 -7.08 3.15 -10.56
N LEU A 157 -7.41 3.56 -9.33
CA LEU A 157 -7.45 2.65 -8.20
C LEU A 157 -8.48 1.52 -8.41
N ALA A 158 -9.69 1.88 -8.83
CA ALA A 158 -10.76 0.93 -9.11
C ALA A 158 -10.40 -0.05 -10.23
N LEU A 159 -9.71 0.42 -11.29
CA LEU A 159 -9.21 -0.43 -12.36
C LEU A 159 -8.16 -1.43 -11.84
N ALA A 160 -7.20 -0.97 -11.02
CA ALA A 160 -6.20 -1.85 -10.41
C ALA A 160 -6.83 -2.96 -9.56
N LEU A 161 -7.95 -2.68 -8.90
CA LEU A 161 -8.71 -3.67 -8.13
C LEU A 161 -9.49 -4.66 -9.03
N ARG A 162 -9.92 -4.22 -10.22
CA ARG A 162 -10.65 -5.08 -11.17
C ARG A 162 -9.74 -6.06 -11.92
N LEU A 163 -8.49 -5.70 -12.20
CA LEU A 163 -7.53 -6.54 -12.94
C LEU A 163 -7.26 -7.91 -12.28
N ARG A 164 -7.69 -8.12 -11.05
CA ARG A 164 -7.62 -9.41 -10.36
C ARG A 164 -8.52 -10.51 -10.98
N TRP A 165 -9.61 -10.12 -11.66
CA TRP A 165 -10.64 -11.06 -12.14
C TRP A 165 -10.35 -11.61 -13.56
N PHE A 166 -9.26 -11.21 -14.17
CA PHE A 166 -8.75 -11.68 -15.46
C PHE A 166 -7.39 -12.35 -15.30
#